data_e32e167b74ffa90dead123cafbde00a9
#
_entry.id   e32e167b74ffa90dead123cafbde00a9
#
_cell.length_a   1.000
_cell.length_b   1.000
_cell.length_c   1.000
_cell.angle_alpha   90.00
_cell.angle_beta   90.00
_cell.angle_gamma   90.00
#
_symmetry.space_group_name_H-M   'P 1'
#
loop_
_entity.id
_entity.type
_entity.pdbx_description
1 polymer ?
#
loop_
_entity_poly.entity_id
_entity_poly.type
_entity_poly.pdbx_seq_one_letter_code
_entity_poly.pdbx_strand_id
1 'polypeptide(L)'
;MVKDMPNKFSEVTPEIKELAKKCNKKIDEELFAKYDVKRGLRKRNGEGVLAGLTDISMINAYTMIDREVVPCEGKLYYRGIDIEDIVKGFIEEDRFGFEETAYLLLFGELPNKDELKQFEGMLGEYRQLPTNFVRDIIMKAPSRDMMNTLARSVLTLFSYDDNASDISLPNVLRQCIQLIALFPVLSVYAYQAYNHYERGESLFIHLPDPELSTAENILHLLRPDSKYTKLEAKLLDMALVLHAEHGGGNNSTFTTHVVSSSGTDTYSAIAAALCSLKGPKHGGANIKVVQMFDDLKANVKDWSNDDEIREYLLKLLNREAFDKAGLIYGMGHAVYSLSDPRSKILSRFVKQLSEEKGREEEYHLYTTVERLAKQVIGEKRKIYKGVSANIDFYSGFIYSMLGLPHQLYTPLFAIARVVGWSAHRMEELTNGNRIIRPAYKAVAPRKEYTPINDR
;
A
#
# COMPACT_ATOMS: atom_id res chain seq x y z
N MET A 1 9.86 33.37 5.38
CA MET A 1 9.94 34.25 4.20
C MET A 1 11.06 33.78 3.29
N VAL A 2 10.80 32.84 2.40
CA VAL A 2 11.66 32.49 1.24
C VAL A 2 10.70 32.06 0.11
N LYS A 3 9.80 32.99 -0.30
CA LYS A 3 8.78 32.70 -1.32
C LYS A 3 9.03 33.37 -2.67
N ASP A 4 10.08 34.14 -2.86
CA ASP A 4 10.22 35.03 -4.03
C ASP A 4 11.44 34.81 -4.93
N MET A 5 12.15 33.71 -4.81
CA MET A 5 13.06 33.31 -5.89
C MET A 5 12.35 32.27 -6.78
N PRO A 6 12.27 32.50 -8.10
CA PRO A 6 11.70 31.49 -8.99
C PRO A 6 12.50 30.20 -8.81
N ASN A 7 11.83 29.16 -8.31
CA ASN A 7 12.46 27.88 -8.09
C ASN A 7 12.70 27.22 -9.46
N LYS A 8 13.86 27.48 -10.05
CA LYS A 8 14.26 26.95 -11.35
C LYS A 8 14.15 25.43 -11.47
N PHE A 9 14.17 24.70 -10.33
CA PHE A 9 13.93 23.25 -10.30
C PHE A 9 12.50 22.84 -10.68
N SER A 10 11.53 23.74 -10.55
CA SER A 10 10.11 23.44 -10.80
C SER A 10 9.59 24.07 -12.09
N GLU A 11 10.41 24.84 -12.79
CA GLU A 11 9.99 25.58 -13.97
C GLU A 11 10.02 24.70 -15.22
N VAL A 12 8.90 24.62 -15.93
CA VAL A 12 8.82 24.01 -17.25
C VAL A 12 8.89 25.13 -18.31
N THR A 13 10.08 25.36 -18.83
CA THR A 13 10.31 26.43 -19.82
C THR A 13 9.61 26.14 -21.15
N PRO A 14 9.38 27.18 -22.01
CA PRO A 14 8.83 26.99 -23.35
C PRO A 14 9.67 26.00 -24.19
N GLU A 15 10.99 26.07 -24.09
CA GLU A 15 11.92 25.20 -24.81
C GLU A 15 11.74 23.72 -24.38
N ILE A 16 11.59 23.47 -23.08
CA ILE A 16 11.31 22.10 -22.55
C ILE A 16 9.97 21.59 -23.10
N LYS A 17 8.93 22.46 -23.19
CA LYS A 17 7.63 22.08 -23.77
C LYS A 17 7.75 21.64 -25.23
N GLU A 18 8.53 22.40 -26.04
CA GLU A 18 8.76 22.06 -27.45
C GLU A 18 9.57 20.76 -27.59
N LEU A 19 10.64 20.60 -26.82
CA LEU A 19 11.42 19.36 -26.80
C LEU A 19 10.59 18.13 -26.40
N ALA A 20 9.67 18.28 -25.43
CA ALA A 20 8.79 17.22 -24.99
C ALA A 20 7.87 16.67 -26.11
N LYS A 21 7.50 17.51 -27.09
CA LYS A 21 6.75 17.05 -28.28
C LYS A 21 7.52 16.01 -29.08
N LYS A 22 8.86 16.14 -29.18
CA LYS A 22 9.72 15.18 -29.88
C LYS A 22 9.81 13.82 -29.14
N CYS A 23 9.60 13.80 -27.82
CA CYS A 23 9.61 12.57 -27.00
C CYS A 23 8.29 11.82 -27.03
N ASN A 24 7.21 12.38 -27.59
CA ASN A 24 5.85 11.81 -27.55
C ASN A 24 5.55 10.88 -28.73
N LYS A 25 6.52 10.05 -29.13
CA LYS A 25 6.31 9.04 -30.18
C LYS A 25 5.71 7.79 -29.59
N LYS A 26 4.45 7.52 -29.89
CA LYS A 26 3.77 6.29 -29.48
C LYS A 26 4.27 5.09 -30.31
N ILE A 27 4.40 3.96 -29.65
CA ILE A 27 4.57 2.67 -30.31
C ILE A 27 3.20 2.25 -30.85
N ASP A 28 3.14 1.76 -32.10
CA ASP A 28 1.93 1.28 -32.72
C ASP A 28 1.30 0.14 -31.88
N GLU A 29 0.02 0.27 -31.58
CA GLU A 29 -0.74 -0.71 -30.80
C GLU A 29 -0.74 -2.12 -31.45
N GLU A 30 -0.72 -2.21 -32.79
CA GLU A 30 -0.69 -3.47 -33.52
C GLU A 30 0.59 -4.26 -33.26
N LEU A 31 1.72 -3.60 -32.97
CA LEU A 31 2.98 -4.26 -32.65
C LEU A 31 2.93 -5.07 -31.36
N PHE A 32 2.14 -4.60 -30.38
CA PHE A 32 1.95 -5.35 -29.13
C PHE A 32 1.22 -6.69 -29.40
N ALA A 33 0.25 -6.68 -30.30
CA ALA A 33 -0.44 -7.87 -30.73
C ALA A 33 0.46 -8.78 -31.60
N LYS A 34 1.17 -8.20 -32.56
CA LYS A 34 2.08 -8.90 -33.48
C LYS A 34 3.17 -9.69 -32.74
N TYR A 35 3.74 -9.10 -31.69
CA TYR A 35 4.82 -9.72 -30.90
C TYR A 35 4.30 -10.41 -29.63
N ASP A 36 3.00 -10.56 -29.47
CA ASP A 36 2.36 -11.19 -28.31
C ASP A 36 2.87 -10.63 -26.96
N VAL A 37 3.05 -9.30 -26.88
CA VAL A 37 3.58 -8.64 -25.69
C VAL A 37 2.57 -8.73 -24.55
N LYS A 38 2.99 -9.25 -23.41
CA LYS A 38 2.18 -9.34 -22.18
C LYS A 38 2.25 -8.00 -21.42
N ARG A 39 1.46 -7.02 -21.86
CA ARG A 39 1.45 -5.67 -21.28
C ARG A 39 1.07 -5.73 -19.78
N GLY A 40 1.91 -5.13 -18.93
CA GLY A 40 1.75 -5.20 -17.49
C GLY A 40 1.92 -6.61 -16.92
N LEU A 41 2.66 -7.50 -17.63
CA LEU A 41 2.84 -8.93 -17.30
C LEU A 41 1.50 -9.67 -17.14
N ARG A 42 0.54 -9.33 -18.02
CA ARG A 42 -0.77 -10.02 -18.07
C ARG A 42 -1.06 -10.55 -19.47
N LYS A 43 -1.65 -11.74 -19.52
CA LYS A 43 -2.23 -12.31 -20.73
C LYS A 43 -3.46 -11.52 -21.16
N ARG A 44 -3.95 -11.75 -22.39
CA ARG A 44 -5.15 -11.05 -22.92
C ARG A 44 -6.43 -11.36 -22.12
N ASN A 45 -6.50 -12.52 -21.48
CA ASN A 45 -7.62 -12.90 -20.61
C ASN A 45 -7.56 -12.26 -19.20
N GLY A 46 -6.51 -11.45 -18.92
CA GLY A 46 -6.30 -10.80 -17.63
C GLY A 46 -5.47 -11.63 -16.63
N GLU A 47 -5.15 -12.88 -16.94
CA GLU A 47 -4.30 -13.74 -16.12
C GLU A 47 -2.86 -13.20 -16.04
N GLY A 48 -2.24 -13.22 -14.84
CA GLY A 48 -0.85 -12.84 -14.66
C GLY A 48 0.13 -13.80 -15.33
N VAL A 49 1.24 -13.28 -15.82
CA VAL A 49 2.37 -14.14 -16.24
C VAL A 49 3.01 -14.70 -14.98
N LEU A 50 3.22 -16.02 -14.94
CA LEU A 50 3.95 -16.67 -13.86
C LEU A 50 5.42 -16.25 -13.94
N ALA A 51 5.84 -15.37 -13.01
CA ALA A 51 7.18 -14.78 -12.99
C ALA A 51 8.10 -15.41 -11.93
N GLY A 52 7.55 -16.08 -10.93
CA GLY A 52 8.30 -16.70 -9.83
C GLY A 52 7.45 -17.61 -8.98
N LEU A 53 8.07 -18.22 -7.99
CA LEU A 53 7.42 -19.02 -6.95
C LEU A 53 7.59 -18.32 -5.61
N THR A 54 6.62 -18.48 -4.71
CA THR A 54 6.68 -17.95 -3.35
C THR A 54 6.02 -18.91 -2.37
N ASP A 55 6.58 -18.99 -1.19
CA ASP A 55 6.07 -19.73 -0.03
C ASP A 55 5.41 -18.79 1.00
N ILE A 56 5.45 -17.47 0.76
CA ILE A 56 5.06 -16.46 1.75
C ILE A 56 3.55 -16.28 1.80
N SER A 57 2.89 -16.23 0.64
CA SER A 57 1.45 -16.06 0.59
C SER A 57 0.81 -16.68 -0.64
N MET A 58 -0.46 -17.07 -0.49
CA MET A 58 -1.28 -17.57 -1.59
C MET A 58 -2.58 -16.77 -1.66
N ILE A 59 -2.89 -16.32 -2.87
CA ILE A 59 -4.14 -15.62 -3.18
C ILE A 59 -4.96 -16.53 -4.09
N ASN A 60 -6.16 -16.90 -3.66
CA ASN A 60 -7.06 -17.73 -4.45
C ASN A 60 -8.39 -17.00 -4.68
N ALA A 61 -8.85 -16.98 -5.93
CA ALA A 61 -10.12 -16.40 -6.35
C ALA A 61 -10.83 -17.24 -7.42
N TYR A 62 -10.25 -18.38 -7.76
CA TYR A 62 -10.76 -19.30 -8.78
C TYR A 62 -10.60 -20.74 -8.33
N THR A 63 -11.56 -21.56 -8.71
CA THR A 63 -11.51 -23.02 -8.53
C THR A 63 -11.71 -23.71 -9.87
N MET A 64 -11.36 -24.97 -9.95
CA MET A 64 -11.54 -25.76 -11.16
C MET A 64 -12.75 -26.70 -10.96
N ILE A 65 -13.78 -26.52 -11.80
CA ILE A 65 -14.98 -27.39 -11.85
C ILE A 65 -15.07 -27.91 -13.27
N ASP A 66 -15.11 -29.22 -13.45
CA ASP A 66 -15.20 -29.91 -14.76
C ASP A 66 -14.18 -29.43 -15.80
N ARG A 67 -12.94 -29.13 -15.36
CA ARG A 67 -11.83 -28.57 -16.14
C ARG A 67 -12.02 -27.12 -16.59
N GLU A 68 -13.06 -26.44 -16.10
CA GLU A 68 -13.26 -25.01 -16.31
C GLU A 68 -12.83 -24.20 -15.08
N VAL A 69 -12.18 -23.06 -15.30
CA VAL A 69 -11.79 -22.13 -14.25
C VAL A 69 -12.98 -21.26 -13.89
N VAL A 70 -13.53 -21.45 -12.71
CA VAL A 70 -14.72 -20.74 -12.20
C VAL A 70 -14.32 -19.82 -11.06
N PRO A 71 -14.83 -18.55 -11.02
CA PRO A 71 -14.64 -17.68 -9.87
C PRO A 71 -15.17 -18.32 -8.59
N CYS A 72 -14.43 -18.20 -7.50
CA CYS A 72 -14.85 -18.60 -6.16
C CYS A 72 -14.69 -17.43 -5.16
N GLU A 73 -15.15 -17.62 -3.94
CA GLU A 73 -14.88 -16.72 -2.83
C GLU A 73 -13.37 -16.51 -2.69
N GLY A 74 -12.96 -15.25 -2.54
CA GLY A 74 -11.56 -14.90 -2.37
C GLY A 74 -11.00 -15.48 -1.08
N LYS A 75 -9.79 -16.03 -1.17
CA LYS A 75 -9.01 -16.54 -0.04
C LYS A 75 -7.61 -15.93 -0.07
N LEU A 76 -7.09 -15.65 1.12
CA LEU A 76 -5.72 -15.19 1.32
C LEU A 76 -5.10 -16.05 2.42
N TYR A 77 -3.94 -16.59 2.14
CA TYR A 77 -3.18 -17.40 3.09
C TYR A 77 -1.82 -16.76 3.33
N TYR A 78 -1.43 -16.64 4.59
CA TYR A 78 -0.07 -16.28 4.98
C TYR A 78 0.64 -17.54 5.45
N ARG A 79 1.71 -17.93 4.76
CA ARG A 79 2.45 -19.17 5.06
C ARG A 79 1.54 -20.40 5.19
N GLY A 80 0.50 -20.46 4.33
CA GLY A 80 -0.46 -21.56 4.32
C GLY A 80 -1.62 -21.46 5.33
N ILE A 81 -1.63 -20.47 6.23
CA ILE A 81 -2.72 -20.24 7.19
C ILE A 81 -3.71 -19.22 6.62
N ASP A 82 -5.02 -19.54 6.66
CA ASP A 82 -6.08 -18.64 6.20
C ASP A 82 -6.09 -17.35 7.03
N ILE A 83 -6.13 -16.19 6.38
CA ILE A 83 -6.17 -14.88 7.05
C ILE A 83 -7.37 -14.74 7.99
N GLU A 84 -8.51 -15.39 7.70
CA GLU A 84 -9.67 -15.39 8.57
C GLU A 84 -9.37 -16.13 9.89
N ASP A 85 -8.61 -17.23 9.84
CA ASP A 85 -8.21 -18.00 11.03
C ASP A 85 -7.18 -17.23 11.87
N ILE A 86 -6.21 -16.56 11.23
CA ILE A 86 -5.24 -15.70 11.93
C ILE A 86 -5.99 -14.60 12.69
N VAL A 87 -6.89 -13.89 12.02
CA VAL A 87 -7.65 -12.80 12.64
C VAL A 87 -8.54 -13.33 13.77
N LYS A 88 -9.22 -14.45 13.55
CA LYS A 88 -10.03 -15.08 14.59
C LYS A 88 -9.22 -15.45 15.82
N GLY A 89 -8.02 -16.00 15.63
CA GLY A 89 -7.15 -16.45 16.72
C GLY A 89 -6.78 -15.32 17.67
N PHE A 90 -6.19 -14.22 17.19
CA PHE A 90 -5.78 -13.13 18.08
C PHE A 90 -6.96 -12.33 18.66
N ILE A 91 -8.14 -12.32 17.99
CA ILE A 91 -9.35 -11.68 18.53
C ILE A 91 -9.90 -12.51 19.71
N GLU A 92 -10.05 -13.82 19.56
CA GLU A 92 -10.57 -14.71 20.61
C GLU A 92 -9.67 -14.71 21.84
N GLU A 93 -8.36 -14.51 21.66
CA GLU A 93 -7.39 -14.41 22.74
C GLU A 93 -7.21 -12.98 23.28
N ASP A 94 -7.97 -12.00 22.76
CA ASP A 94 -7.90 -10.59 23.14
C ASP A 94 -6.50 -9.97 23.02
N ARG A 95 -5.69 -10.42 22.03
CA ARG A 95 -4.33 -9.95 21.74
C ARG A 95 -4.26 -8.98 20.54
N PHE A 96 -3.11 -8.39 20.31
CA PHE A 96 -2.71 -7.78 19.05
C PHE A 96 -2.16 -8.87 18.12
N GLY A 97 -2.37 -8.71 16.80
CA GLY A 97 -2.05 -9.75 15.81
C GLY A 97 -0.93 -9.36 14.86
N PHE A 98 -0.51 -8.08 14.80
CA PHE A 98 0.45 -7.63 13.80
C PHE A 98 1.84 -8.20 14.00
N GLU A 99 2.36 -8.21 15.23
CA GLU A 99 3.67 -8.77 15.57
C GLU A 99 3.74 -10.29 15.33
N GLU A 100 2.69 -11.01 15.68
CA GLU A 100 2.55 -12.45 15.38
C GLU A 100 2.52 -12.71 13.87
N THR A 101 1.77 -11.88 13.13
CA THR A 101 1.71 -11.95 11.66
C THR A 101 3.06 -11.65 11.03
N ALA A 102 3.79 -10.66 11.56
CA ALA A 102 5.14 -10.32 11.11
C ALA A 102 6.10 -11.49 11.33
N TYR A 103 6.04 -12.11 12.49
CA TYR A 103 6.82 -13.33 12.81
C TYR A 103 6.50 -14.46 11.81
N LEU A 104 5.20 -14.77 11.63
CA LEU A 104 4.75 -15.80 10.71
C LEU A 104 5.28 -15.57 9.29
N LEU A 105 5.14 -14.36 8.75
CA LEU A 105 5.59 -14.03 7.39
C LEU A 105 7.10 -14.14 7.22
N LEU A 106 7.88 -13.73 8.23
CA LEU A 106 9.34 -13.76 8.18
C LEU A 106 9.89 -15.19 8.36
N PHE A 107 9.36 -15.96 9.32
CA PHE A 107 9.95 -17.24 9.75
C PHE A 107 9.20 -18.47 9.22
N GLY A 108 7.96 -18.32 8.74
CA GLY A 108 7.19 -19.41 8.13
C GLY A 108 6.33 -20.23 9.10
N GLU A 109 6.36 -19.92 10.39
CA GLU A 109 5.60 -20.59 11.44
C GLU A 109 5.07 -19.59 12.46
N LEU A 110 4.00 -19.95 13.16
CA LEU A 110 3.47 -19.14 14.27
C LEU A 110 4.40 -19.23 15.47
N PRO A 111 4.69 -18.10 16.14
CA PRO A 111 5.51 -18.10 17.34
C PRO A 111 4.77 -18.76 18.51
N ASN A 112 5.48 -19.45 19.36
CA ASN A 112 4.99 -19.72 20.68
C ASN A 112 5.04 -18.44 21.54
N LYS A 113 4.52 -18.51 22.78
CA LYS A 113 4.36 -17.34 23.64
C LYS A 113 5.70 -16.65 23.99
N ASP A 114 6.75 -17.44 24.21
CA ASP A 114 8.07 -16.90 24.54
C ASP A 114 8.77 -16.30 23.32
N GLU A 115 8.64 -16.93 22.16
CA GLU A 115 9.14 -16.43 20.88
C GLU A 115 8.46 -15.13 20.49
N LEU A 116 7.13 -15.04 20.64
CA LEU A 116 6.40 -13.79 20.35
C LEU A 116 6.89 -12.67 21.26
N LYS A 117 6.98 -12.93 22.57
CA LYS A 117 7.47 -11.94 23.54
C LYS A 117 8.91 -11.48 23.23
N GLN A 118 9.78 -12.41 22.85
CA GLN A 118 11.14 -12.08 22.44
C GLN A 118 11.16 -11.20 21.19
N PHE A 119 10.32 -11.51 20.21
CA PHE A 119 10.22 -10.76 18.97
C PHE A 119 9.65 -9.34 19.20
N GLU A 120 8.60 -9.22 20.03
CA GLU A 120 8.05 -7.92 20.46
C GLU A 120 9.11 -7.06 21.16
N GLY A 121 9.87 -7.66 22.08
CA GLY A 121 10.98 -6.97 22.75
C GLY A 121 12.05 -6.49 21.77
N MET A 122 12.41 -7.29 20.77
CA MET A 122 13.37 -6.92 19.73
C MET A 122 12.84 -5.74 18.88
N LEU A 123 11.57 -5.76 18.49
CA LEU A 123 10.94 -4.63 17.79
C LEU A 123 10.96 -3.37 18.65
N GLY A 124 10.66 -3.50 19.96
CA GLY A 124 10.70 -2.40 20.93
C GLY A 124 12.08 -1.73 21.00
N GLU A 125 13.15 -2.51 21.09
CA GLU A 125 14.52 -2.02 21.11
C GLU A 125 14.91 -1.28 19.81
N TYR A 126 14.46 -1.77 18.66
CA TYR A 126 14.78 -1.18 17.35
C TYR A 126 13.97 0.06 16.97
N ARG A 127 13.00 0.51 17.79
CA ARG A 127 12.22 1.73 17.51
C ARG A 127 12.99 3.03 17.63
N GLN A 128 14.22 3.01 18.12
CA GLN A 128 15.03 4.20 18.31
C GLN A 128 15.78 4.58 17.03
N LEU A 129 15.63 5.83 16.60
CA LEU A 129 16.37 6.40 15.48
C LEU A 129 17.79 6.81 15.91
N PRO A 130 18.77 6.83 14.99
CA PRO A 130 20.11 7.33 15.27
C PRO A 130 20.09 8.75 15.81
N THR A 131 21.09 9.09 16.61
CA THR A 131 21.23 10.44 17.22
C THR A 131 21.15 11.54 16.16
N ASN A 132 20.33 12.54 16.43
CA ASN A 132 20.06 13.70 15.57
C ASN A 132 19.33 13.38 14.24
N PHE A 133 18.99 12.13 13.93
CA PHE A 133 18.35 11.75 12.67
C PHE A 133 17.03 12.55 12.43
N VAL A 134 16.20 12.68 13.45
CA VAL A 134 14.95 13.44 13.37
C VAL A 134 15.21 14.87 12.96
N ARG A 135 16.12 15.55 13.65
CA ARG A 135 16.48 16.96 13.40
C ARG A 135 17.08 17.16 12.02
N ASP A 136 18.07 16.34 11.65
CA ASP A 136 18.92 16.60 10.48
C ASP A 136 18.36 16.03 9.18
N ILE A 137 17.51 15.00 9.25
CA ILE A 137 16.97 14.31 8.08
C ILE A 137 15.48 14.61 7.89
N ILE A 138 14.66 14.44 8.94
CA ILE A 138 13.20 14.57 8.81
C ILE A 138 12.81 16.05 8.86
N MET A 139 13.23 16.78 9.90
CA MET A 139 12.81 18.16 10.14
C MET A 139 13.42 19.16 9.17
N LYS A 140 14.62 18.92 8.67
CA LYS A 140 15.35 19.86 7.80
C LYS A 140 14.77 19.97 6.40
N ALA A 141 14.06 18.95 5.93
CA ALA A 141 13.44 18.91 4.60
C ALA A 141 12.02 18.32 4.67
N PRO A 142 11.07 19.01 5.32
CA PRO A 142 9.70 18.55 5.37
C PRO A 142 9.12 18.44 3.97
N SER A 143 8.22 17.49 3.75
CA SER A 143 7.59 17.26 2.45
C SER A 143 6.08 17.14 2.62
N ARG A 144 5.32 17.58 1.62
CA ARG A 144 3.88 17.32 1.54
C ARG A 144 3.55 15.86 1.23
N ASP A 145 4.55 15.11 0.82
CA ASP A 145 4.46 13.68 0.48
C ASP A 145 5.21 12.85 1.52
N MET A 146 4.45 12.25 2.44
CA MET A 146 5.00 11.42 3.53
C MET A 146 5.77 10.22 2.99
N MET A 147 5.31 9.62 1.89
CA MET A 147 6.01 8.49 1.26
C MET A 147 7.38 8.90 0.71
N ASN A 148 7.52 10.14 0.23
CA ASN A 148 8.81 10.67 -0.18
C ASN A 148 9.75 10.81 1.02
N THR A 149 9.26 11.37 2.13
CA THR A 149 10.06 11.50 3.36
C THR A 149 10.46 10.13 3.90
N LEU A 150 9.53 9.16 3.90
CA LEU A 150 9.81 7.79 4.35
C LEU A 150 10.89 7.12 3.48
N ALA A 151 10.78 7.19 2.14
CA ALA A 151 11.77 6.62 1.23
C ALA A 151 13.16 7.26 1.39
N ARG A 152 13.23 8.59 1.53
CA ARG A 152 14.50 9.30 1.81
C ARG A 152 15.10 8.87 3.14
N SER A 153 14.27 8.76 4.17
CA SER A 153 14.72 8.34 5.50
C SER A 153 15.29 6.92 5.46
N VAL A 154 14.62 5.99 4.80
CA VAL A 154 15.11 4.62 4.61
C VAL A 154 16.46 4.61 3.89
N LEU A 155 16.61 5.34 2.77
CA LEU A 155 17.89 5.44 2.06
C LEU A 155 18.99 6.06 2.92
N THR A 156 18.64 7.03 3.77
CA THR A 156 19.62 7.71 4.63
C THR A 156 20.08 6.80 5.78
N LEU A 157 19.24 5.87 6.25
CA LEU A 157 19.65 4.89 7.28
C LEU A 157 20.84 4.04 6.84
N PHE A 158 21.02 3.82 5.54
CA PHE A 158 22.23 3.18 4.99
C PHE A 158 23.52 3.80 5.54
N SER A 159 23.58 5.13 5.68
CA SER A 159 24.78 5.84 6.14
C SER A 159 25.03 5.73 7.65
N TYR A 160 24.10 5.15 8.40
CA TYR A 160 24.21 4.91 9.84
C TYR A 160 24.41 3.43 10.19
N ASP A 161 24.44 2.54 9.20
CA ASP A 161 24.64 1.10 9.37
C ASP A 161 26.03 0.71 8.83
N ASP A 162 26.96 0.36 9.72
CA ASP A 162 28.33 -0.04 9.36
C ASP A 162 28.34 -1.29 8.46
N ASN A 163 27.29 -2.10 8.49
CA ASN A 163 27.12 -3.31 7.68
C ASN A 163 26.04 -3.15 6.59
N ALA A 164 25.78 -1.92 6.14
CA ALA A 164 24.69 -1.62 5.21
C ALA A 164 24.72 -2.45 3.92
N SER A 165 25.91 -2.73 3.38
CA SER A 165 26.12 -3.47 2.12
C SER A 165 26.22 -4.99 2.29
N ASP A 166 26.23 -5.52 3.52
CA ASP A 166 26.28 -6.95 3.77
C ASP A 166 24.88 -7.57 3.53
N ILE A 167 24.80 -8.42 2.49
CA ILE A 167 23.58 -9.14 2.10
C ILE A 167 23.49 -10.56 2.64
N SER A 168 24.32 -10.92 3.64
CA SER A 168 24.15 -12.18 4.37
C SER A 168 22.78 -12.24 5.04
N LEU A 169 22.14 -13.41 5.07
CA LEU A 169 20.80 -13.56 5.62
C LEU A 169 20.65 -13.04 7.05
N PRO A 170 21.59 -13.29 8.00
CA PRO A 170 21.49 -12.74 9.34
C PRO A 170 21.49 -11.21 9.36
N ASN A 171 22.31 -10.55 8.53
CA ASN A 171 22.35 -9.10 8.47
C ASN A 171 21.11 -8.51 7.78
N VAL A 172 20.64 -9.13 6.69
CA VAL A 172 19.39 -8.71 6.02
C VAL A 172 18.21 -8.88 6.96
N LEU A 173 18.12 -9.95 7.72
CA LEU A 173 17.06 -10.14 8.73
C LEU A 173 17.09 -9.04 9.78
N ARG A 174 18.28 -8.73 10.34
CA ARG A 174 18.45 -7.62 11.29
C ARG A 174 17.95 -6.30 10.71
N GLN A 175 18.36 -5.97 9.48
CA GLN A 175 17.94 -4.75 8.79
C GLN A 175 16.42 -4.72 8.56
N CYS A 176 15.83 -5.85 8.17
CA CYS A 176 14.39 -5.97 7.95
C CYS A 176 13.60 -5.76 9.25
N ILE A 177 13.98 -6.41 10.35
CA ILE A 177 13.32 -6.23 11.67
C ILE A 177 13.45 -4.78 12.13
N GLN A 178 14.62 -4.18 11.97
CA GLN A 178 14.86 -2.76 12.29
C GLN A 178 13.96 -1.84 11.47
N LEU A 179 13.82 -2.06 10.16
CA LEU A 179 12.94 -1.26 9.31
C LEU A 179 11.46 -1.44 9.67
N ILE A 180 11.01 -2.67 10.01
CA ILE A 180 9.65 -2.92 10.50
C ILE A 180 9.36 -2.09 11.75
N ALA A 181 10.31 -2.05 12.70
CA ALA A 181 10.19 -1.26 13.93
C ALA A 181 10.22 0.25 13.69
N LEU A 182 11.02 0.73 12.72
CA LEU A 182 11.21 2.16 12.45
C LEU A 182 10.13 2.79 11.56
N PHE A 183 9.45 2.05 10.72
CA PHE A 183 8.47 2.60 9.77
C PHE A 183 7.36 3.42 10.45
N PRO A 184 6.75 2.98 11.58
CA PRO A 184 5.80 3.81 12.32
C PRO A 184 6.38 5.15 12.77
N VAL A 185 7.58 5.11 13.35
CA VAL A 185 8.27 6.31 13.88
C VAL A 185 8.59 7.28 12.75
N LEU A 186 9.21 6.79 11.66
CA LEU A 186 9.55 7.60 10.49
C LEU A 186 8.31 8.24 9.85
N SER A 187 7.22 7.48 9.74
CA SER A 187 5.97 7.94 9.13
C SER A 187 5.30 9.04 9.95
N VAL A 188 5.18 8.83 11.25
CA VAL A 188 4.55 9.81 12.14
C VAL A 188 5.42 11.07 12.27
N TYR A 189 6.72 10.94 12.42
CA TYR A 189 7.62 12.10 12.48
C TYR A 189 7.66 12.90 11.17
N ALA A 190 7.56 12.21 10.03
CA ALA A 190 7.40 12.88 8.73
C ALA A 190 6.12 13.72 8.70
N TYR A 191 5.01 13.19 9.23
CA TYR A 191 3.75 13.93 9.33
C TYR A 191 3.85 15.10 10.30
N GLN A 192 4.47 14.93 11.47
CA GLN A 192 4.65 16.01 12.44
C GLN A 192 5.50 17.15 11.86
N ALA A 193 6.57 16.82 11.13
CA ALA A 193 7.37 17.82 10.43
C ALA A 193 6.54 18.60 9.38
N TYR A 194 5.79 17.87 8.54
CA TYR A 194 4.88 18.48 7.58
C TYR A 194 3.84 19.39 8.25
N ASN A 195 3.20 18.90 9.31
CA ASN A 195 2.16 19.63 10.01
C ASN A 195 2.69 20.94 10.61
N HIS A 196 3.89 20.88 11.18
CA HIS A 196 4.55 22.06 11.75
C HIS A 196 5.00 23.07 10.67
N TYR A 197 5.77 22.64 9.69
CA TYR A 197 6.42 23.56 8.74
C TYR A 197 5.49 24.03 7.61
N GLU A 198 4.56 23.20 7.16
CA GLU A 198 3.68 23.52 6.03
C GLU A 198 2.31 24.04 6.47
N ARG A 199 1.81 23.61 7.65
CA ARG A 199 0.50 24.01 8.15
C ARG A 199 0.55 24.99 9.32
N GLY A 200 1.72 25.20 9.93
CA GLY A 200 1.91 26.12 11.04
C GLY A 200 1.38 25.61 12.38
N GLU A 201 1.15 24.31 12.51
CA GLU A 201 0.67 23.69 13.74
C GLU A 201 1.80 23.49 14.75
N SER A 202 1.44 23.23 16.01
CA SER A 202 2.42 22.92 17.05
C SER A 202 3.16 21.61 16.73
N LEU A 203 4.46 21.60 17.04
CA LEU A 203 5.28 20.40 16.87
C LEU A 203 5.16 19.51 18.10
N PHE A 204 4.78 18.25 17.88
CA PHE A 204 4.79 17.20 18.89
C PHE A 204 5.74 16.09 18.44
N ILE A 205 6.66 15.71 19.32
CA ILE A 205 7.59 14.59 19.10
C ILE A 205 7.55 13.72 20.35
N HIS A 206 6.64 12.76 20.37
CA HIS A 206 6.62 11.72 21.39
C HIS A 206 7.67 10.66 21.06
N LEU A 207 8.32 10.13 22.10
CA LEU A 207 9.22 8.99 21.92
C LEU A 207 8.42 7.71 21.80
N PRO A 208 8.86 6.74 20.99
CA PRO A 208 8.22 5.43 20.93
C PRO A 208 8.37 4.72 22.26
N ASP A 209 7.32 4.02 22.66
CA ASP A 209 7.33 3.17 23.86
C ASP A 209 7.68 1.74 23.45
N PRO A 210 8.73 1.11 24.02
CA PRO A 210 9.13 -0.24 23.66
C PRO A 210 8.11 -1.32 24.06
N GLU A 211 7.27 -1.06 25.06
CA GLU A 211 6.30 -2.02 25.57
C GLU A 211 4.95 -2.02 24.80
N LEU A 212 4.68 -0.99 24.01
CA LEU A 212 3.45 -0.90 23.23
C LEU A 212 3.56 -1.67 21.91
N SER A 213 2.45 -2.23 21.43
CA SER A 213 2.35 -2.80 20.08
C SER A 213 2.62 -1.74 18.99
N THR A 214 2.83 -2.18 17.76
CA THR A 214 3.01 -1.26 16.62
C THR A 214 1.80 -0.35 16.42
N ALA A 215 0.59 -0.89 16.50
CA ALA A 215 -0.64 -0.10 16.37
C ALA A 215 -0.80 0.94 17.48
N GLU A 216 -0.53 0.56 18.73
CA GLU A 216 -0.55 1.47 19.86
C GLU A 216 0.50 2.57 19.73
N ASN A 217 1.71 2.23 19.31
CA ASN A 217 2.77 3.23 19.07
C ASN A 217 2.40 4.24 17.99
N ILE A 218 1.73 3.83 16.91
CA ILE A 218 1.25 4.78 15.89
C ILE A 218 0.32 5.81 16.52
N LEU A 219 -0.65 5.38 17.33
CA LEU A 219 -1.61 6.28 17.98
C LEU A 219 -0.95 7.14 19.07
N HIS A 220 -0.07 6.53 19.87
CA HIS A 220 0.72 7.20 20.90
C HIS A 220 1.61 8.32 20.31
N LEU A 221 2.34 8.04 19.24
CA LEU A 221 3.23 9.00 18.60
C LEU A 221 2.48 10.13 17.88
N LEU A 222 1.30 9.82 17.31
CA LEU A 222 0.56 10.75 16.47
C LEU A 222 -0.26 11.76 17.27
N ARG A 223 -0.90 11.33 18.36
CA ARG A 223 -1.86 12.15 19.08
C ARG A 223 -1.16 13.05 20.08
N PRO A 224 -1.54 14.35 20.18
CA PRO A 224 -0.88 15.30 21.10
C PRO A 224 -0.90 14.85 22.56
N ASP A 225 -1.96 14.16 23.00
CA ASP A 225 -2.15 13.66 24.36
C ASP A 225 -1.80 12.18 24.53
N SER A 226 -1.35 11.52 23.48
CA SER A 226 -1.00 10.08 23.40
C SER A 226 -2.15 9.14 23.83
N LYS A 227 -3.42 9.60 23.82
CA LYS A 227 -4.56 8.81 24.26
C LYS A 227 -5.26 8.12 23.12
N TYR A 228 -5.67 6.88 23.37
CA TYR A 228 -6.47 6.06 22.45
C TYR A 228 -7.28 5.02 23.25
N THR A 229 -8.35 4.50 22.64
CA THR A 229 -9.10 3.39 23.23
C THR A 229 -8.50 2.04 22.78
N LYS A 230 -8.74 1.00 23.56
CA LYS A 230 -8.32 -0.36 23.19
C LYS A 230 -8.93 -0.80 21.85
N LEU A 231 -10.18 -0.40 21.57
CA LEU A 231 -10.85 -0.70 20.30
C LEU A 231 -10.14 -0.01 19.12
N GLU A 232 -9.76 1.26 19.26
CA GLU A 232 -9.01 1.98 18.24
C GLU A 232 -7.70 1.28 17.89
N ALA A 233 -6.92 0.91 18.91
CA ALA A 233 -5.64 0.22 18.71
C ALA A 233 -5.83 -1.15 18.05
N LYS A 234 -6.82 -1.95 18.48
CA LYS A 234 -7.12 -3.26 17.90
C LYS A 234 -7.57 -3.19 16.44
N LEU A 235 -8.36 -2.18 16.07
CA LEU A 235 -8.80 -2.02 14.68
C LEU A 235 -7.69 -1.54 13.78
N LEU A 236 -6.80 -0.68 14.29
CA LEU A 236 -5.60 -0.30 13.55
C LEU A 236 -4.67 -1.50 13.36
N ASP A 237 -4.45 -2.29 14.41
CA ASP A 237 -3.65 -3.52 14.37
C ASP A 237 -4.20 -4.53 13.34
N MET A 238 -5.50 -4.79 13.36
CA MET A 238 -6.17 -5.63 12.37
C MET A 238 -5.96 -5.09 10.95
N ALA A 239 -6.06 -3.79 10.74
CA ALA A 239 -5.80 -3.19 9.43
C ALA A 239 -4.34 -3.42 9.00
N LEU A 240 -3.37 -3.34 9.92
CA LEU A 240 -1.98 -3.67 9.64
C LEU A 240 -1.81 -5.14 9.25
N VAL A 241 -2.41 -6.08 9.98
CA VAL A 241 -2.41 -7.52 9.64
C VAL A 241 -2.90 -7.75 8.21
N LEU A 242 -4.05 -7.15 7.84
CA LEU A 242 -4.69 -7.36 6.54
C LEU A 242 -3.92 -6.70 5.37
N HIS A 243 -3.07 -5.71 5.65
CA HIS A 243 -2.22 -5.06 4.66
C HIS A 243 -0.80 -5.64 4.57
N ALA A 244 -0.40 -6.50 5.51
CA ALA A 244 0.98 -6.97 5.65
C ALA A 244 1.52 -7.66 4.39
N GLU A 245 0.68 -8.47 3.70
CA GLU A 245 1.10 -9.18 2.49
C GLU A 245 -0.06 -9.36 1.50
N HIS A 246 0.26 -9.42 0.20
CA HIS A 246 -0.74 -9.70 -0.85
C HIS A 246 -0.09 -10.23 -2.15
N GLY A 247 0.79 -11.19 -2.02
CA GLY A 247 1.39 -11.95 -3.14
C GLY A 247 2.60 -11.32 -3.81
N GLY A 248 3.51 -12.16 -4.27
CA GLY A 248 4.75 -11.78 -4.94
C GLY A 248 4.58 -10.99 -6.24
N GLY A 249 3.42 -11.11 -6.89
CA GLY A 249 3.06 -10.35 -8.10
C GLY A 249 2.50 -8.95 -7.85
N ASN A 250 2.32 -8.53 -6.60
CA ASN A 250 1.98 -7.16 -6.25
C ASN A 250 3.08 -6.20 -6.71
N ASN A 251 2.75 -5.03 -7.24
CA ASN A 251 3.72 -4.16 -7.92
C ASN A 251 4.92 -3.79 -7.03
N SER A 252 4.71 -3.43 -5.78
CA SER A 252 5.80 -3.10 -4.85
C SER A 252 6.58 -4.34 -4.41
N THR A 253 5.92 -5.47 -4.20
CA THR A 253 6.56 -6.75 -3.89
C THR A 253 7.40 -7.25 -5.07
N PHE A 254 6.86 -7.19 -6.29
CA PHE A 254 7.62 -7.55 -7.49
C PHE A 254 8.82 -6.61 -7.72
N THR A 255 8.67 -5.33 -7.39
CA THR A 255 9.80 -4.38 -7.38
C THR A 255 10.88 -4.81 -6.39
N THR A 256 10.49 -5.30 -5.20
CA THR A 256 11.43 -5.86 -4.21
C THR A 256 12.21 -7.03 -4.79
N HIS A 257 11.53 -7.98 -5.46
CA HIS A 257 12.20 -9.09 -6.15
C HIS A 257 13.17 -8.60 -7.22
N VAL A 258 12.70 -7.71 -8.13
CA VAL A 258 13.54 -7.19 -9.22
C VAL A 258 14.80 -6.53 -8.69
N VAL A 259 14.67 -5.67 -7.69
CA VAL A 259 15.80 -4.92 -7.14
C VAL A 259 16.71 -5.83 -6.30
N SER A 260 16.14 -6.74 -5.50
CA SER A 260 16.91 -7.72 -4.71
C SER A 260 17.71 -8.67 -5.59
N SER A 261 17.18 -9.08 -6.75
CA SER A 261 17.87 -9.98 -7.70
C SER A 261 19.16 -9.40 -8.27
N SER A 262 19.35 -8.08 -8.16
CA SER A 262 20.60 -7.41 -8.56
C SER A 262 21.72 -7.51 -7.50
N GLY A 263 21.41 -8.00 -6.30
CA GLY A 263 22.36 -8.08 -5.18
C GLY A 263 22.56 -6.77 -4.44
N THR A 264 21.62 -5.81 -4.53
CA THR A 264 21.68 -4.53 -3.81
C THR A 264 21.40 -4.69 -2.32
N ASP A 265 21.70 -3.65 -1.54
CA ASP A 265 21.45 -3.57 -0.10
C ASP A 265 19.94 -3.53 0.25
N THR A 266 19.60 -3.76 1.53
CA THR A 266 18.22 -3.81 2.01
C THR A 266 17.53 -2.45 1.95
N TYR A 267 18.23 -1.37 2.28
CA TYR A 267 17.65 -0.02 2.29
C TYR A 267 17.22 0.40 0.89
N SER A 268 18.06 0.14 -0.12
CA SER A 268 17.74 0.39 -1.53
C SER A 268 16.55 -0.44 -2.03
N ALA A 269 16.49 -1.73 -1.67
CA ALA A 269 15.39 -2.60 -2.08
C ALA A 269 14.05 -2.14 -1.47
N ILE A 270 14.02 -1.83 -0.19
CA ILE A 270 12.82 -1.36 0.51
C ILE A 270 12.42 0.06 0.05
N ALA A 271 13.38 0.96 -0.18
CA ALA A 271 13.09 2.27 -0.74
C ALA A 271 12.48 2.18 -2.16
N ALA A 272 12.94 1.25 -2.99
CA ALA A 272 12.34 0.99 -4.31
C ALA A 272 10.89 0.49 -4.19
N ALA A 273 10.59 -0.39 -3.24
CA ALA A 273 9.24 -0.85 -2.93
C ALA A 273 8.33 0.31 -2.47
N LEU A 274 8.84 1.21 -1.61
CA LEU A 274 8.14 2.43 -1.20
C LEU A 274 7.82 3.34 -2.39
N CYS A 275 8.78 3.54 -3.30
CA CYS A 275 8.58 4.33 -4.52
C CYS A 275 7.53 3.71 -5.44
N SER A 276 7.44 2.38 -5.51
CA SER A 276 6.39 1.68 -6.22
C SER A 276 5.02 1.86 -5.55
N LEU A 277 4.94 1.66 -4.23
CA LEU A 277 3.69 1.78 -3.48
C LEU A 277 3.12 3.21 -3.51
N LYS A 278 3.96 4.23 -3.47
CA LYS A 278 3.60 5.65 -3.53
C LYS A 278 2.77 6.01 -4.77
N GLY A 279 2.89 5.26 -5.85
CA GLY A 279 2.20 5.55 -7.10
C GLY A 279 0.66 5.57 -6.94
N PRO A 280 -0.06 6.55 -7.56
CA PRO A 280 -1.51 6.69 -7.37
C PRO A 280 -2.33 5.50 -7.88
N LYS A 281 -1.75 4.67 -8.76
CA LYS A 281 -2.39 3.43 -9.25
C LYS A 281 -2.17 2.23 -8.33
N HIS A 282 -1.38 2.38 -7.27
CA HIS A 282 -1.07 1.32 -6.30
C HIS A 282 -1.54 1.72 -4.90
N GLY A 283 -0.76 2.44 -4.11
CA GLY A 283 -1.12 2.81 -2.74
C GLY A 283 -2.07 4.00 -2.59
N GLY A 284 -2.40 4.69 -3.68
CA GLY A 284 -3.30 5.86 -3.64
C GLY A 284 -4.80 5.55 -3.68
N ALA A 285 -5.19 4.28 -3.78
CA ALA A 285 -6.61 3.90 -3.94
C ALA A 285 -7.45 4.23 -2.71
N ASN A 286 -6.91 4.03 -1.51
CA ASN A 286 -7.59 4.31 -0.25
C ASN A 286 -8.00 5.80 -0.12
N ILE A 287 -7.09 6.73 -0.40
CA ILE A 287 -7.37 8.18 -0.36
C ILE A 287 -8.47 8.53 -1.38
N LYS A 288 -8.45 7.91 -2.56
CA LYS A 288 -9.48 8.12 -3.59
C LYS A 288 -10.86 7.65 -3.15
N VAL A 289 -10.94 6.55 -2.40
CA VAL A 289 -12.21 6.09 -1.81
C VAL A 289 -12.78 7.17 -0.88
N VAL A 290 -11.98 7.67 0.06
CA VAL A 290 -12.45 8.68 1.01
C VAL A 290 -12.87 9.96 0.30
N GLN A 291 -12.07 10.46 -0.63
CA GLN A 291 -12.40 11.66 -1.43
C GLN A 291 -13.69 11.47 -2.25
N MET A 292 -13.92 10.27 -2.82
CA MET A 292 -15.15 9.95 -3.53
C MET A 292 -16.36 9.96 -2.58
N PHE A 293 -16.23 9.42 -1.37
CA PHE A 293 -17.28 9.48 -0.36
C PHE A 293 -17.55 10.90 0.13
N ASP A 294 -16.52 11.74 0.26
CA ASP A 294 -16.69 13.15 0.61
C ASP A 294 -17.45 13.91 -0.49
N ASP A 295 -17.13 13.65 -1.77
CA ASP A 295 -17.86 14.21 -2.90
C ASP A 295 -19.29 13.67 -2.98
N LEU A 296 -19.52 12.38 -2.71
CA LEU A 296 -20.86 11.79 -2.62
C LEU A 296 -21.70 12.45 -1.52
N LYS A 297 -21.15 12.57 -0.30
CA LYS A 297 -21.82 13.22 0.84
C LYS A 297 -22.20 14.67 0.56
N ALA A 298 -21.42 15.37 -0.24
CA ALA A 298 -21.70 16.76 -0.64
C ALA A 298 -22.77 16.87 -1.72
N ASN A 299 -22.99 15.84 -2.54
CA ASN A 299 -23.87 15.87 -3.70
C ASN A 299 -25.17 15.07 -3.54
N VAL A 300 -25.23 14.12 -2.62
CA VAL A 300 -26.45 13.34 -2.27
C VAL A 300 -27.07 13.95 -1.02
N LYS A 301 -28.36 14.31 -1.10
CA LYS A 301 -29.05 15.01 0.00
C LYS A 301 -29.57 14.04 1.05
N ASP A 302 -30.12 12.91 0.63
CA ASP A 302 -30.65 11.88 1.51
C ASP A 302 -29.84 10.59 1.37
N TRP A 303 -29.01 10.32 2.37
CA TRP A 303 -28.15 9.13 2.39
C TRP A 303 -28.92 7.81 2.67
N SER A 304 -30.21 7.90 2.99
CA SER A 304 -31.09 6.74 3.11
C SER A 304 -31.85 6.42 1.81
N ASN A 305 -31.74 7.29 0.81
CA ASN A 305 -32.42 7.15 -0.47
C ASN A 305 -31.54 6.39 -1.49
N ASP A 306 -31.84 5.13 -1.70
CA ASP A 306 -31.16 4.26 -2.66
C ASP A 306 -31.12 4.84 -4.08
N ASP A 307 -32.20 5.51 -4.55
CA ASP A 307 -32.26 6.05 -5.89
C ASP A 307 -31.33 7.25 -6.10
N GLU A 308 -31.21 8.15 -5.12
CA GLU A 308 -30.26 9.26 -5.17
C GLU A 308 -28.82 8.76 -5.19
N ILE A 309 -28.49 7.79 -4.33
CA ILE A 309 -27.16 7.17 -4.29
C ILE A 309 -26.87 6.47 -5.62
N ARG A 310 -27.82 5.71 -6.15
CA ARG A 310 -27.69 5.02 -7.43
C ARG A 310 -27.44 5.98 -8.59
N GLU A 311 -28.17 7.10 -8.63
CA GLU A 311 -27.98 8.14 -9.65
C GLU A 311 -26.56 8.73 -9.58
N TYR A 312 -26.08 9.02 -8.38
CA TYR A 312 -24.71 9.53 -8.19
C TYR A 312 -23.64 8.50 -8.64
N LEU A 313 -23.82 7.20 -8.32
CA LEU A 313 -22.91 6.14 -8.78
C LEU A 313 -22.90 6.01 -10.32
N LEU A 314 -24.04 6.21 -10.98
CA LEU A 314 -24.12 6.27 -12.44
C LEU A 314 -23.36 7.47 -13.01
N LYS A 315 -23.46 8.66 -12.37
CA LYS A 315 -22.69 9.86 -12.76
C LYS A 315 -21.18 9.59 -12.65
N LEU A 316 -20.72 8.88 -11.60
CA LEU A 316 -19.31 8.47 -11.50
C LEU A 316 -18.88 7.62 -12.70
N LEU A 317 -19.65 6.57 -13.04
CA LEU A 317 -19.33 5.67 -14.16
C LEU A 317 -19.41 6.36 -15.52
N ASN A 318 -20.28 7.37 -15.66
CA ASN A 318 -20.42 8.18 -16.87
C ASN A 318 -19.33 9.28 -16.99
N ARG A 319 -18.44 9.44 -16.03
CA ARG A 319 -17.41 10.49 -15.96
C ARG A 319 -17.98 11.89 -15.78
N GLU A 320 -19.07 12.01 -15.06
CA GLU A 320 -19.81 13.27 -14.83
C GLU A 320 -19.61 13.80 -13.41
N ALA A 321 -19.17 12.96 -12.46
CA ALA A 321 -18.97 13.32 -11.07
C ALA A 321 -17.52 13.07 -10.59
N PHE A 322 -17.17 13.64 -9.46
CA PHE A 322 -15.87 13.54 -8.79
C PHE A 322 -14.70 13.86 -9.73
N ASP A 323 -13.74 12.96 -9.89
CA ASP A 323 -12.54 13.15 -10.72
C ASP A 323 -12.73 12.76 -12.21
N LYS A 324 -13.93 12.42 -12.61
CA LYS A 324 -14.32 12.04 -13.98
C LYS A 324 -13.52 10.87 -14.57
N ALA A 325 -12.95 10.04 -13.70
CA ALA A 325 -12.20 8.85 -14.14
C ALA A 325 -13.11 7.72 -14.64
N GLY A 326 -14.40 7.74 -14.30
CA GLY A 326 -15.36 6.68 -14.65
C GLY A 326 -15.22 5.46 -13.76
N LEU A 327 -14.81 5.65 -12.51
CA LEU A 327 -14.57 4.58 -11.54
C LEU A 327 -15.35 4.84 -10.26
N ILE A 328 -15.86 3.77 -9.65
CA ILE A 328 -16.27 3.74 -8.25
C ILE A 328 -15.09 3.14 -7.49
N TYR A 329 -14.35 4.00 -6.80
CA TYR A 329 -13.13 3.62 -6.10
C TYR A 329 -13.43 2.65 -4.94
N GLY A 330 -12.53 1.73 -4.66
CA GLY A 330 -12.74 0.66 -3.69
C GLY A 330 -13.57 -0.52 -4.21
N MET A 331 -14.13 -0.42 -5.44
CA MET A 331 -14.91 -1.48 -6.07
C MET A 331 -14.10 -2.16 -7.18
N GLY A 332 -14.02 -3.49 -7.10
CA GLY A 332 -13.26 -4.33 -8.02
C GLY A 332 -11.83 -4.57 -7.53
N HIS A 333 -11.25 -5.67 -7.97
CA HIS A 333 -9.89 -6.10 -7.64
C HIS A 333 -9.24 -6.81 -8.83
N ALA A 334 -7.91 -6.74 -8.92
CA ALA A 334 -7.16 -7.37 -10.00
C ALA A 334 -7.24 -8.93 -9.99
N VAL A 335 -7.50 -9.51 -8.81
CA VAL A 335 -7.60 -10.96 -8.59
C VAL A 335 -9.01 -11.36 -8.15
N TYR A 336 -9.52 -10.75 -7.07
CA TYR A 336 -10.81 -11.11 -6.49
C TYR A 336 -11.98 -10.59 -7.33
N SER A 337 -12.91 -11.46 -7.71
CA SER A 337 -14.13 -11.09 -8.42
C SER A 337 -15.39 -11.17 -7.53
N LEU A 338 -15.51 -12.22 -6.72
CA LEU A 338 -16.70 -12.41 -5.87
C LEU A 338 -16.56 -11.73 -4.51
N SER A 339 -15.41 -11.83 -3.87
CA SER A 339 -15.15 -11.20 -2.58
C SER A 339 -13.65 -11.04 -2.32
N ASP A 340 -13.28 -9.99 -1.58
CA ASP A 340 -11.97 -9.82 -0.96
C ASP A 340 -12.10 -10.19 0.53
N PRO A 341 -11.40 -11.24 1.02
CA PRO A 341 -11.53 -11.68 2.42
C PRO A 341 -11.16 -10.59 3.40
N ARG A 342 -10.22 -9.72 3.06
CA ARG A 342 -9.76 -8.61 3.91
C ARG A 342 -10.86 -7.55 4.07
N SER A 343 -11.57 -7.21 2.99
CA SER A 343 -12.71 -6.29 3.03
C SER A 343 -13.85 -6.87 3.86
N LYS A 344 -14.13 -8.18 3.72
CA LYS A 344 -15.14 -8.88 4.54
C LYS A 344 -14.79 -8.84 6.03
N ILE A 345 -13.53 -9.06 6.39
CA ILE A 345 -13.08 -9.00 7.78
C ILE A 345 -13.29 -7.58 8.32
N LEU A 346 -12.75 -6.57 7.64
CA LEU A 346 -12.87 -5.17 8.11
C LEU A 346 -14.34 -4.75 8.28
N SER A 347 -15.23 -5.08 7.33
CA SER A 347 -16.63 -4.67 7.38
C SER A 347 -17.37 -5.15 8.64
N ARG A 348 -16.98 -6.29 9.24
CA ARG A 348 -17.57 -6.81 10.47
C ARG A 348 -17.30 -5.91 11.68
N PHE A 349 -16.15 -5.24 11.69
CA PHE A 349 -15.70 -4.42 12.84
C PHE A 349 -15.96 -2.92 12.65
N VAL A 350 -16.16 -2.48 11.41
CA VAL A 350 -16.49 -1.06 11.09
C VAL A 350 -17.76 -0.63 11.82
N LYS A 351 -18.78 -1.51 11.92
CA LYS A 351 -20.02 -1.22 12.62
C LYS A 351 -19.77 -0.84 14.08
N GLN A 352 -19.03 -1.68 14.81
CA GLN A 352 -18.73 -1.44 16.24
C GLN A 352 -18.01 -0.11 16.45
N LEU A 353 -17.02 0.21 15.60
CA LEU A 353 -16.30 1.49 15.69
C LEU A 353 -17.22 2.67 15.34
N SER A 354 -18.10 2.52 14.34
CA SER A 354 -19.03 3.58 13.97
C SER A 354 -20.00 3.90 15.10
N GLU A 355 -20.48 2.90 15.85
CA GLU A 355 -21.29 3.08 17.05
C GLU A 355 -20.53 3.81 18.17
N GLU A 356 -19.26 3.43 18.44
CA GLU A 356 -18.42 4.13 19.42
C GLU A 356 -18.19 5.61 19.05
N LYS A 357 -18.06 5.90 17.75
CA LYS A 357 -17.76 7.25 17.24
C LYS A 357 -18.99 8.07 16.85
N GLY A 358 -20.21 7.54 17.00
CA GLY A 358 -21.45 8.22 16.58
C GLY A 358 -21.51 8.48 15.08
N ARG A 359 -21.04 7.53 14.25
CA ARG A 359 -20.98 7.64 12.79
C ARG A 359 -21.73 6.51 12.08
N GLU A 360 -22.80 6.02 12.68
CA GLU A 360 -23.64 4.93 12.16
C GLU A 360 -24.28 5.28 10.81
N GLU A 361 -24.69 6.54 10.62
CA GLU A 361 -25.25 6.98 9.34
C GLU A 361 -24.23 6.83 8.19
N GLU A 362 -22.97 7.16 8.43
CA GLU A 362 -21.94 6.95 7.43
C GLU A 362 -21.66 5.47 7.19
N TYR A 363 -21.70 4.64 8.23
CA TYR A 363 -21.60 3.18 8.07
C TYR A 363 -22.71 2.65 7.16
N HIS A 364 -23.96 3.09 7.39
CA HIS A 364 -25.08 2.72 6.52
C HIS A 364 -24.91 3.20 5.08
N LEU A 365 -24.36 4.41 4.90
CA LEU A 365 -24.01 4.92 3.58
C LEU A 365 -22.99 4.01 2.88
N TYR A 366 -21.88 3.64 3.57
CA TYR A 366 -20.86 2.73 3.01
C TYR A 366 -21.46 1.39 2.59
N THR A 367 -22.28 0.77 3.44
CA THR A 367 -22.91 -0.52 3.12
C THR A 367 -23.91 -0.42 1.96
N THR A 368 -24.68 0.68 1.87
CA THR A 368 -25.59 0.96 0.75
C THR A 368 -24.81 1.18 -0.55
N VAL A 369 -23.76 1.98 -0.51
CA VAL A 369 -22.89 2.19 -1.68
C VAL A 369 -22.27 0.87 -2.15
N GLU A 370 -21.74 0.01 -1.25
CA GLU A 370 -21.22 -1.30 -1.63
C GLU A 370 -22.27 -2.15 -2.36
N ARG A 371 -23.48 -2.21 -1.82
CA ARG A 371 -24.58 -2.98 -2.41
C ARG A 371 -24.98 -2.45 -3.80
N LEU A 372 -25.22 -1.14 -3.91
CA LEU A 372 -25.66 -0.51 -5.15
C LEU A 372 -24.56 -0.48 -6.22
N ALA A 373 -23.30 -0.26 -5.82
CA ALA A 373 -22.17 -0.25 -6.74
C ALA A 373 -21.98 -1.59 -7.45
N LYS A 374 -22.17 -2.72 -6.75
CA LYS A 374 -22.14 -4.06 -7.36
C LYS A 374 -23.17 -4.18 -8.49
N GLN A 375 -24.38 -3.68 -8.27
CA GLN A 375 -25.45 -3.70 -9.26
C GLN A 375 -25.15 -2.79 -10.46
N VAL A 376 -24.86 -1.51 -10.18
CA VAL A 376 -24.62 -0.48 -11.22
C VAL A 376 -23.42 -0.81 -12.11
N ILE A 377 -22.31 -1.31 -11.51
CA ILE A 377 -21.13 -1.73 -12.29
C ILE A 377 -21.46 -2.95 -13.14
N GLY A 378 -22.18 -3.95 -12.57
CA GLY A 378 -22.60 -5.15 -13.28
C GLY A 378 -23.43 -4.82 -14.52
N GLU A 379 -24.45 -3.99 -14.36
CA GLU A 379 -25.33 -3.53 -15.43
C GLU A 379 -24.58 -2.73 -16.50
N LYS A 380 -23.80 -1.70 -16.08
CA LYS A 380 -23.16 -0.77 -16.99
C LYS A 380 -22.01 -1.41 -17.78
N ARG A 381 -21.21 -2.28 -17.16
CA ARG A 381 -20.03 -2.90 -17.78
C ARG A 381 -20.28 -4.32 -18.27
N LYS A 382 -21.50 -4.84 -18.13
CA LYS A 382 -21.88 -6.22 -18.48
C LYS A 382 -20.92 -7.25 -17.85
N ILE A 383 -20.55 -7.02 -16.58
CA ILE A 383 -19.66 -7.91 -15.82
C ILE A 383 -20.53 -8.91 -15.07
N TYR A 384 -20.62 -10.12 -15.60
CA TYR A 384 -21.40 -11.22 -14.99
C TYR A 384 -20.61 -12.02 -13.94
N LYS A 385 -19.31 -11.82 -13.84
CA LYS A 385 -18.41 -12.53 -12.91
C LYS A 385 -18.44 -11.99 -11.47
N GLY A 386 -19.23 -10.94 -11.23
CA GLY A 386 -19.26 -10.24 -9.93
C GLY A 386 -18.24 -9.11 -9.81
N VAL A 387 -18.53 -8.19 -8.88
CA VAL A 387 -17.65 -7.08 -8.47
C VAL A 387 -17.70 -7.01 -6.96
N SER A 388 -16.55 -7.05 -6.30
CA SER A 388 -16.44 -6.97 -4.84
C SER A 388 -15.82 -5.66 -4.39
N ALA A 389 -16.17 -5.23 -3.17
CA ALA A 389 -15.36 -4.24 -2.46
C ALA A 389 -13.98 -4.83 -2.16
N ASN A 390 -12.95 -4.04 -2.37
CA ASN A 390 -11.58 -4.38 -1.96
C ASN A 390 -11.27 -3.78 -0.58
N ILE A 391 -10.08 -4.07 -0.04
CA ILE A 391 -9.68 -3.62 1.29
C ILE A 391 -9.72 -2.09 1.45
N ASP A 392 -9.44 -1.32 0.38
CA ASP A 392 -9.41 0.14 0.42
C ASP A 392 -10.78 0.76 0.67
N PHE A 393 -11.86 0.02 0.38
CA PHE A 393 -13.23 0.50 0.55
C PHE A 393 -13.54 0.83 2.01
N TYR A 394 -13.17 -0.04 2.95
CA TYR A 394 -13.46 0.15 4.38
C TYR A 394 -12.28 0.71 5.18
N SER A 395 -11.02 0.46 4.78
CA SER A 395 -9.87 0.88 5.56
C SER A 395 -9.76 2.40 5.69
N GLY A 396 -10.10 3.15 4.64
CA GLY A 396 -10.13 4.62 4.71
C GLY A 396 -11.19 5.14 5.67
N PHE A 397 -12.34 4.50 5.75
CA PHE A 397 -13.38 4.86 6.72
C PHE A 397 -12.92 4.59 8.16
N ILE A 398 -12.30 3.44 8.43
CA ILE A 398 -11.69 3.14 9.73
C ILE A 398 -10.68 4.23 10.09
N TYR A 399 -9.75 4.56 9.21
CA TYR A 399 -8.73 5.57 9.45
C TYR A 399 -9.34 6.95 9.74
N SER A 400 -10.42 7.31 9.06
CA SER A 400 -11.13 8.56 9.32
C SER A 400 -11.80 8.57 10.70
N MET A 401 -12.38 7.44 11.15
CA MET A 401 -12.97 7.30 12.49
C MET A 401 -11.92 7.32 13.61
N LEU A 402 -10.71 6.84 13.33
CA LEU A 402 -9.56 6.93 14.23
C LEU A 402 -8.95 8.34 14.27
N GLY A 403 -9.44 9.29 13.47
CA GLY A 403 -8.89 10.64 13.36
C GLY A 403 -7.50 10.70 12.72
N LEU A 404 -7.14 9.68 11.94
CA LEU A 404 -5.85 9.64 11.25
C LEU A 404 -5.86 10.62 10.07
N PRO A 405 -4.81 11.42 9.88
CA PRO A 405 -4.72 12.36 8.77
C PRO A 405 -4.53 11.62 7.44
N HIS A 406 -5.15 12.12 6.37
CA HIS A 406 -5.10 11.52 5.04
C HIS A 406 -3.66 11.32 4.53
N GLN A 407 -2.72 12.16 4.96
CA GLN A 407 -1.30 12.07 4.62
C GLN A 407 -0.65 10.77 5.11
N LEU A 408 -1.21 10.13 6.14
CA LEU A 408 -0.71 8.87 6.69
C LEU A 408 -1.35 7.61 6.10
N TYR A 409 -2.39 7.70 5.26
CA TYR A 409 -3.09 6.51 4.75
C TYR A 409 -2.17 5.59 3.93
N THR A 410 -1.42 6.13 2.98
CA THR A 410 -0.42 5.33 2.23
C THR A 410 0.77 4.92 3.09
N PRO A 411 1.34 5.77 3.98
CA PRO A 411 2.31 5.34 4.98
C PRO A 411 1.85 4.19 5.87
N LEU A 412 0.59 4.17 6.33
CA LEU A 412 0.04 3.04 7.11
C LEU A 412 0.06 1.73 6.32
N PHE A 413 -0.25 1.80 5.02
CA PHE A 413 -0.09 0.67 4.14
C PHE A 413 1.38 0.22 4.05
N ALA A 414 2.32 1.16 3.96
CA ALA A 414 3.76 0.85 3.93
C ALA A 414 4.26 0.24 5.24
N ILE A 415 3.80 0.74 6.40
CA ILE A 415 4.10 0.19 7.74
C ILE A 415 3.72 -1.28 7.82
N ALA A 416 2.55 -1.64 7.31
CA ALA A 416 2.13 -3.03 7.26
C ALA A 416 2.94 -3.84 6.26
N ARG A 417 3.08 -3.34 5.03
CA ARG A 417 3.62 -4.08 3.89
C ARG A 417 5.15 -4.27 3.94
N VAL A 418 5.87 -3.48 4.72
CA VAL A 418 7.32 -3.70 4.89
C VAL A 418 7.65 -5.10 5.40
N VAL A 419 6.75 -5.72 6.15
CA VAL A 419 6.86 -7.12 6.59
C VAL A 419 6.89 -8.07 5.38
N GLY A 420 5.88 -7.95 4.49
CA GLY A 420 5.81 -8.74 3.27
C GLY A 420 7.02 -8.49 2.35
N TRP A 421 7.42 -7.23 2.16
CA TRP A 421 8.63 -6.93 1.37
C TRP A 421 9.89 -7.55 1.97
N SER A 422 10.02 -7.52 3.29
CA SER A 422 11.15 -8.13 4.01
C SER A 422 11.19 -9.64 3.81
N ALA A 423 10.05 -10.32 3.95
CA ALA A 423 9.95 -11.75 3.71
C ALA A 423 10.30 -12.10 2.26
N HIS A 424 9.75 -11.41 1.28
CA HIS A 424 10.07 -11.63 -0.14
C HIS A 424 11.52 -11.29 -0.51
N ARG A 425 12.13 -10.29 0.14
CA ARG A 425 13.55 -10.02 -0.03
C ARG A 425 14.41 -11.20 0.46
N MET A 426 14.10 -11.74 1.63
CA MET A 426 14.82 -12.90 2.17
C MET A 426 14.60 -14.14 1.29
N GLU A 427 13.38 -14.36 0.79
CA GLU A 427 13.07 -15.43 -0.15
C GLU A 427 13.87 -15.30 -1.46
N GLU A 428 13.96 -14.09 -2.03
CA GLU A 428 14.74 -13.82 -3.24
C GLU A 428 16.24 -14.07 -3.02
N LEU A 429 16.81 -13.65 -1.90
CA LEU A 429 18.22 -13.88 -1.59
C LEU A 429 18.53 -15.36 -1.31
N THR A 430 17.56 -16.12 -0.82
CA THR A 430 17.73 -17.55 -0.52
C THR A 430 17.59 -18.41 -1.79
N ASN A 431 16.61 -18.11 -2.63
CA ASN A 431 16.22 -18.95 -3.78
C ASN A 431 16.59 -18.34 -5.14
N GLY A 432 16.75 -17.02 -5.20
CA GLY A 432 17.11 -16.31 -6.41
C GLY A 432 18.60 -16.44 -6.73
N ASN A 433 18.92 -16.95 -7.93
CA ASN A 433 20.30 -17.06 -8.40
C ASN A 433 20.56 -16.33 -9.72
N ARG A 434 19.55 -15.59 -10.20
CA ARG A 434 19.63 -14.88 -11.48
C ARG A 434 18.95 -13.52 -11.38
N ILE A 435 19.60 -12.51 -11.97
CA ILE A 435 18.98 -11.18 -12.11
C ILE A 435 17.70 -11.27 -12.97
N ILE A 436 16.61 -10.70 -12.48
CA ILE A 436 15.34 -10.63 -13.21
C ILE A 436 15.50 -9.66 -14.38
N ARG A 437 15.50 -10.22 -15.60
CA ARG A 437 15.76 -9.48 -16.83
C ARG A 437 14.80 -9.92 -17.95
N PRO A 438 13.61 -9.33 -18.05
CA PRO A 438 12.70 -9.61 -19.14
C PRO A 438 13.24 -9.15 -20.50
N ALA A 439 12.80 -9.78 -21.58
CA ALA A 439 13.15 -9.39 -22.93
C ALA A 439 12.30 -8.20 -23.41
N TYR A 440 12.94 -7.28 -24.13
CA TYR A 440 12.27 -6.18 -24.85
C TYR A 440 12.57 -6.24 -26.32
N LYS A 441 11.54 -6.14 -27.16
CA LYS A 441 11.68 -6.14 -28.63
C LYS A 441 11.90 -4.70 -29.13
N ALA A 442 13.07 -4.45 -29.73
CA ALA A 442 13.33 -3.20 -30.44
C ALA A 442 12.49 -3.12 -31.73
N VAL A 443 11.76 -2.02 -31.90
CA VAL A 443 10.90 -1.77 -33.06
C VAL A 443 11.37 -0.56 -33.89
N ALA A 444 12.40 0.14 -33.44
CA ALA A 444 13.01 1.24 -34.20
C ALA A 444 13.76 0.66 -35.41
N PRO A 445 13.60 1.24 -36.62
CA PRO A 445 14.40 0.87 -37.77
C PRO A 445 15.88 1.21 -37.53
N ARG A 446 16.76 0.42 -38.10
CA ARG A 446 18.19 0.76 -38.13
C ARG A 446 18.39 2.03 -38.95
N LYS A 447 19.27 2.91 -38.48
CA LYS A 447 19.65 4.16 -39.16
C LYS A 447 21.17 4.26 -39.16
N GLU A 448 21.72 4.85 -40.20
CA GLU A 448 23.12 5.25 -40.23
C GLU A 448 23.34 6.52 -39.39
N TYR A 449 24.54 6.64 -38.84
CA TYR A 449 24.93 7.87 -38.15
C TYR A 449 25.20 8.96 -39.17
N THR A 450 24.53 10.07 -39.03
CA THR A 450 24.77 11.26 -39.85
C THR A 450 25.64 12.24 -39.03
N PRO A 451 26.80 12.72 -39.55
CA PRO A 451 27.62 13.72 -38.89
C PRO A 451 26.83 15.00 -38.59
N ILE A 452 27.25 15.75 -37.56
CA ILE A 452 26.49 16.89 -37.07
C ILE A 452 26.32 18.02 -38.14
N ASN A 453 27.31 18.13 -39.00
CA ASN A 453 27.26 19.13 -40.09
C ASN A 453 26.37 18.73 -41.26
N ASP A 454 25.89 17.50 -41.31
CA ASP A 454 25.09 16.94 -42.42
C ASP A 454 23.64 16.64 -41.97
N ARG A 455 23.20 17.17 -40.83
CA ARG A 455 21.85 16.97 -40.24
C ARG A 455 20.90 18.12 -40.57
#